data_96cb02a250dd2742a26930c76994c925
#
_entry.id   96cb02a250dd2742a26930c76994c925
#
_cell.length_a   1.000
_cell.length_b   1.000
_cell.length_c   1.000
_cell.angle_alpha   90.00
_cell.angle_beta   90.00
_cell.angle_gamma   90.00
#
_symmetry.space_group_name_H-M   'P 1'
#
loop_
_entity.id
_entity.type
_entity.pdbx_description
1 polymer ?
#
loop_
_entity_poly.entity_id
_entity_poly.type
_entity_poly.pdbx_seq_one_letter_code
_entity_poly.pdbx_strand_id
1 'polypeptide(L)'
;MYDFAGQIRTVNIAKDGFVFSPSRYLDGALAHIEKMPESTLEEIVKKYVEMNVAHPFMEGNGRSTRIWLNLILKKNLKKCVDWSLIEKKEYLAAMRESVSDPTKILELIENALTDDIHNREIIMKGIDYSYYYETEE
;
A
#
# COMPACT_ATOMS: atom_id res chain seq x y z
N MET A 1 -20.52 -11.98 -0.95
CA MET A 1 -19.32 -11.62 -1.73
C MET A 1 -19.71 -10.65 -2.83
N TYR A 2 -18.86 -9.68 -3.10
CA TYR A 2 -19.13 -8.70 -4.16
C TYR A 2 -18.78 -9.29 -5.53
N ASP A 3 -19.56 -8.96 -6.54
CA ASP A 3 -19.31 -9.44 -7.89
C ASP A 3 -17.97 -8.95 -8.45
N PHE A 4 -17.52 -7.79 -7.99
CA PHE A 4 -16.27 -7.18 -8.44
C PHE A 4 -15.05 -7.59 -7.60
N ALA A 5 -15.22 -8.49 -6.62
CA ALA A 5 -14.10 -8.89 -5.75
C ALA A 5 -12.98 -9.54 -6.57
N GLY A 6 -11.76 -9.06 -6.39
CA GLY A 6 -10.59 -9.56 -7.11
C GLY A 6 -10.45 -9.08 -8.55
N GLN A 7 -11.39 -8.28 -9.04
CA GLN A 7 -11.35 -7.74 -10.40
C GLN A 7 -10.88 -6.30 -10.39
N ILE A 8 -10.14 -5.91 -11.44
CA ILE A 8 -9.76 -4.52 -11.63
C ILE A 8 -10.99 -3.69 -11.92
N ARG A 9 -11.12 -2.56 -11.23
CA ARG A 9 -12.29 -1.69 -11.39
C ARG A 9 -12.42 -1.08 -12.77
N THR A 10 -13.65 -0.84 -13.17
CA THR A 10 -13.97 -0.17 -14.43
C THR A 10 -14.57 1.22 -14.23
N VAL A 11 -14.67 1.69 -12.98
CA VAL A 11 -15.23 2.99 -12.65
C VAL A 11 -14.21 3.87 -11.93
N ASN A 12 -14.39 5.17 -12.02
CA ASN A 12 -13.57 6.13 -11.30
C ASN A 12 -14.02 6.19 -9.84
N ILE A 13 -13.07 6.33 -8.92
CA ILE A 13 -13.37 6.42 -7.49
C ILE A 13 -12.59 7.56 -6.85
N ALA A 14 -13.13 8.06 -5.74
CA ALA A 14 -12.49 9.08 -4.93
C ALA A 14 -12.81 8.80 -3.46
N LYS A 15 -11.94 9.26 -2.56
CA LYS A 15 -12.14 9.11 -1.12
C LYS A 15 -11.54 10.33 -0.42
N ASP A 16 -12.33 10.94 0.47
CA ASP A 16 -11.91 12.10 1.25
C ASP A 16 -11.33 13.22 0.39
N GLY A 17 -11.94 13.48 -0.76
CA GLY A 17 -11.51 14.52 -1.69
C GLY A 17 -10.33 14.13 -2.57
N PHE A 18 -9.76 12.94 -2.36
CA PHE A 18 -8.66 12.44 -3.20
C PHE A 18 -9.23 11.60 -4.33
N VAL A 19 -8.86 11.96 -5.56
CA VAL A 19 -9.29 11.24 -6.77
C VAL A 19 -8.19 10.31 -7.21
N PHE A 20 -8.49 9.01 -7.26
CA PHE A 20 -7.53 7.99 -7.70
C PHE A 20 -7.44 7.95 -9.21
N SER A 21 -6.51 7.18 -9.75
CA SER A 21 -6.31 7.08 -11.20
C SER A 21 -7.60 6.79 -11.94
N PRO A 22 -7.91 7.50 -13.03
CA PRO A 22 -9.08 7.19 -13.85
C PRO A 22 -9.04 5.75 -14.34
N SER A 23 -10.20 5.07 -14.33
CA SER A 23 -10.27 3.64 -14.67
C SER A 23 -9.75 3.35 -16.09
N ARG A 24 -9.95 4.28 -17.02
CA ARG A 24 -9.49 4.11 -18.40
C ARG A 24 -7.96 4.07 -18.56
N TYR A 25 -7.23 4.51 -17.54
CA TYR A 25 -5.75 4.51 -17.56
C TYR A 25 -5.15 3.44 -16.66
N LEU A 26 -6.00 2.64 -15.98
CA LEU A 26 -5.50 1.66 -15.00
C LEU A 26 -4.56 0.62 -15.60
N ASP A 27 -4.89 0.08 -16.76
CA ASP A 27 -4.03 -0.95 -17.37
C ASP A 27 -2.63 -0.40 -17.64
N GLY A 28 -2.56 0.83 -18.18
CA GLY A 28 -1.28 1.49 -18.41
C GLY A 28 -0.55 1.81 -17.12
N ALA A 29 -1.26 2.28 -16.10
CA ALA A 29 -0.69 2.59 -14.79
C ALA A 29 -0.11 1.34 -14.15
N LEU A 30 -0.85 0.23 -14.15
CA LEU A 30 -0.40 -1.02 -13.56
C LEU A 30 0.81 -1.60 -14.31
N ALA A 31 0.81 -1.50 -15.64
CA ALA A 31 1.97 -1.93 -16.44
C ALA A 31 3.21 -1.11 -16.11
N HIS A 32 3.05 0.20 -15.92
CA HIS A 32 4.15 1.08 -15.52
C HIS A 32 4.69 0.70 -14.14
N ILE A 33 3.78 0.50 -13.17
CA ILE A 33 4.14 0.13 -11.80
C ILE A 33 4.91 -1.19 -11.78
N GLU A 34 4.47 -2.18 -12.54
CA GLU A 34 5.12 -3.47 -12.62
C GLU A 34 6.58 -3.36 -13.04
N LYS A 35 6.89 -2.39 -13.91
CA LYS A 35 8.25 -2.16 -14.42
C LYS A 35 9.09 -1.27 -13.51
N MET A 36 8.51 -0.64 -12.49
CA MET A 36 9.27 0.20 -11.58
C MET A 36 10.30 -0.61 -10.80
N PRO A 37 11.49 -0.04 -10.53
CA PRO A 37 12.52 -0.77 -9.79
C PRO A 37 12.11 -1.04 -8.34
N GLU A 38 12.62 -2.12 -7.77
CA GLU A 38 12.31 -2.55 -6.41
C GLU A 38 13.54 -3.09 -5.69
N SER A 39 14.72 -2.56 -5.99
CA SER A 39 15.98 -3.03 -5.42
C SER A 39 16.35 -2.37 -4.09
N THR A 40 15.86 -1.16 -3.85
CA THR A 40 16.12 -0.41 -2.61
C THR A 40 14.81 -0.09 -1.91
N LEU A 41 14.90 0.25 -0.62
CA LEU A 41 13.72 0.64 0.15
C LEU A 41 13.03 1.86 -0.47
N GLU A 42 13.79 2.86 -0.89
CA GLU A 42 13.22 4.05 -1.53
C GLU A 42 12.45 3.72 -2.79
N GLU A 43 13.01 2.84 -3.63
CA GLU A 43 12.34 2.39 -4.85
C GLU A 43 11.07 1.62 -4.54
N ILE A 44 11.11 0.75 -3.55
CA ILE A 44 9.95 -0.05 -3.14
C ILE A 44 8.85 0.85 -2.60
N VAL A 45 9.18 1.83 -1.76
CA VAL A 45 8.18 2.75 -1.20
C VAL A 45 7.56 3.61 -2.31
N LYS A 46 8.36 4.07 -3.26
CA LYS A 46 7.87 4.83 -4.41
C LYS A 46 6.87 4.00 -5.23
N LYS A 47 7.20 2.74 -5.45
CA LYS A 47 6.33 1.79 -6.14
C LYS A 47 5.02 1.57 -5.37
N TYR A 48 5.11 1.47 -4.04
CA TYR A 48 3.96 1.36 -3.15
C TYR A 48 3.04 2.58 -3.25
N VAL A 49 3.60 3.78 -3.25
CA VAL A 49 2.84 5.03 -3.39
C VAL A 49 2.09 5.05 -4.73
N GLU A 50 2.74 4.67 -5.82
CA GLU A 50 2.11 4.63 -7.13
C GLU A 50 0.96 3.62 -7.18
N MET A 51 1.13 2.46 -6.55
CA MET A 51 0.06 1.46 -6.47
C MET A 51 -1.13 1.98 -5.65
N ASN A 52 -0.86 2.71 -4.59
CA ASN A 52 -1.92 3.32 -3.79
C ASN A 52 -2.72 4.34 -4.60
N VAL A 53 -2.04 5.15 -5.42
CA VAL A 53 -2.71 6.11 -6.32
C VAL A 53 -3.53 5.39 -7.39
N ALA A 54 -3.01 4.29 -7.92
CA ALA A 54 -3.71 3.50 -8.92
C ALA A 54 -5.03 2.92 -8.37
N HIS A 55 -4.99 2.42 -7.14
CA HIS A 55 -6.20 1.95 -6.43
C HIS A 55 -7.04 1.03 -7.33
N PRO A 56 -6.48 -0.13 -7.74
CA PRO A 56 -7.05 -0.89 -8.87
C PRO A 56 -8.36 -1.61 -8.60
N PHE A 57 -8.75 -1.79 -7.35
CA PHE A 57 -9.96 -2.54 -7.00
C PHE A 57 -11.06 -1.61 -6.48
N MET A 58 -12.29 -2.09 -6.47
CA MET A 58 -13.41 -1.35 -5.86
C MET A 58 -13.27 -1.29 -4.34
N GLU A 59 -12.82 -2.38 -3.73
CA GLU A 59 -12.63 -2.48 -2.28
C GLU A 59 -11.36 -3.27 -1.95
N GLY A 60 -10.87 -3.10 -0.74
CA GLY A 60 -9.73 -3.85 -0.25
C GLY A 60 -8.39 -3.40 -0.81
N ASN A 61 -8.34 -2.21 -1.43
CA ASN A 61 -7.10 -1.70 -2.03
C ASN A 61 -6.00 -1.51 -0.98
N GLY A 62 -6.32 -0.91 0.16
CA GLY A 62 -5.34 -0.69 1.22
C GLY A 62 -4.76 -2.00 1.72
N ARG A 63 -5.62 -2.98 2.01
CA ARG A 63 -5.18 -4.30 2.49
C ARG A 63 -4.34 -5.01 1.45
N SER A 64 -4.81 -5.06 0.21
CA SER A 64 -4.09 -5.71 -0.88
C SER A 64 -2.74 -5.06 -1.13
N THR A 65 -2.69 -3.75 -1.12
CA THR A 65 -1.46 -2.99 -1.38
C THR A 65 -0.45 -3.17 -0.24
N ARG A 66 -0.90 -3.22 1.01
CA ARG A 66 0.00 -3.46 2.14
C ARG A 66 0.56 -4.88 2.15
N ILE A 67 -0.26 -5.87 1.79
CA ILE A 67 0.21 -7.25 1.62
C ILE A 67 1.25 -7.32 0.49
N TRP A 68 0.96 -6.68 -0.63
CA TRP A 68 1.85 -6.62 -1.78
C TRP A 68 3.19 -5.96 -1.42
N LEU A 69 3.15 -4.87 -0.64
CA LEU A 69 4.36 -4.21 -0.16
C LEU A 69 5.24 -5.18 0.63
N ASN A 70 4.64 -5.91 1.56
CA ASN A 70 5.39 -6.89 2.36
C ASN A 70 5.96 -8.02 1.51
N LEU A 71 5.25 -8.46 0.47
CA LEU A 71 5.78 -9.47 -0.44
C LEU A 71 7.02 -8.97 -1.19
N ILE A 72 6.99 -7.72 -1.66
CA ILE A 72 8.11 -7.11 -2.36
C ILE A 72 9.31 -6.94 -1.41
N LEU A 73 9.06 -6.45 -0.20
CA LEU A 73 10.10 -6.27 0.81
C LEU A 73 10.74 -7.60 1.19
N LYS A 74 9.93 -8.64 1.38
CA LYS A 74 10.43 -9.96 1.71
C LYS A 74 11.31 -10.52 0.59
N LYS A 75 10.87 -10.36 -0.65
CA LYS A 75 11.59 -10.85 -1.83
C LYS A 75 12.93 -10.17 -2.02
N ASN A 76 12.97 -8.86 -1.87
CA ASN A 76 14.14 -8.06 -2.25
C ASN A 76 15.06 -7.71 -1.08
N LEU A 77 14.50 -7.45 0.11
CA LEU A 77 15.26 -6.99 1.27
C LEU A 77 15.21 -7.96 2.45
N LYS A 78 14.41 -9.02 2.36
CA LYS A 78 14.17 -9.99 3.43
C LYS A 78 13.68 -9.30 4.71
N LYS A 79 12.79 -8.35 4.55
CA LYS A 79 12.18 -7.58 5.63
C LYS A 79 10.67 -7.48 5.41
N CYS A 80 9.96 -7.09 6.44
CA CYS A 80 8.54 -6.76 6.32
C CYS A 80 8.21 -5.60 7.26
N VAL A 81 7.05 -4.99 7.07
CA VAL A 81 6.59 -3.90 7.91
C VAL A 81 5.82 -4.48 9.08
N ASP A 82 6.17 -4.07 10.30
CA ASP A 82 5.34 -4.32 11.46
C ASP A 82 4.36 -3.15 11.59
N TRP A 83 3.17 -3.32 11.05
CA TRP A 83 2.16 -2.27 11.00
C TRP A 83 1.71 -1.80 12.39
N SER A 84 1.94 -2.60 13.42
CA SER A 84 1.61 -2.20 14.79
C SER A 84 2.45 -1.04 15.31
N LEU A 85 3.57 -0.75 14.64
CA LEU A 85 4.46 0.36 15.01
C LEU A 85 4.09 1.67 14.34
N ILE A 86 3.08 1.67 13.47
CA ILE A 86 2.67 2.87 12.74
C ILE A 86 1.27 3.29 13.19
N GLU A 87 1.17 4.52 13.73
CA GLU A 87 -0.11 5.07 14.13
C GLU A 87 -0.99 5.38 12.93
N LYS A 88 -2.28 5.10 13.03
CA LYS A 88 -3.24 5.30 11.96
C LYS A 88 -3.24 6.71 11.39
N LYS A 89 -3.32 7.72 12.24
CA LYS A 89 -3.37 9.13 11.82
C LYS A 89 -2.12 9.53 11.07
N GLU A 90 -0.96 9.11 11.58
CA GLU A 90 0.32 9.38 10.93
C GLU A 90 0.40 8.70 9.57
N TYR A 91 -0.04 7.45 9.49
CA TYR A 91 -0.05 6.70 8.24
C TYR A 91 -0.93 7.37 7.18
N LEU A 92 -2.16 7.71 7.55
CA LEU A 92 -3.10 8.33 6.60
C LEU A 92 -2.59 9.69 6.11
N ALA A 93 -2.04 10.51 7.03
CA ALA A 93 -1.47 11.80 6.67
C ALA A 93 -0.25 11.64 5.74
N ALA A 94 0.63 10.67 6.05
CA ALA A 94 1.81 10.40 5.24
C ALA A 94 1.44 9.90 3.84
N MET A 95 0.39 9.08 3.73
CA MET A 95 -0.06 8.60 2.43
C MET A 95 -0.67 9.71 1.58
N ARG A 96 -1.41 10.64 2.19
CA ARG A 96 -1.94 11.80 1.45
C ARG A 96 -0.80 12.68 0.94
N GLU A 97 0.20 12.92 1.78
CA GLU A 97 1.35 13.74 1.43
C GLU A 97 2.23 13.06 0.38
N SER A 98 2.25 11.73 0.36
CA SER A 98 3.16 10.93 -0.47
C SER A 98 3.01 11.20 -1.98
N VAL A 99 1.86 11.69 -2.41
CA VAL A 99 1.62 12.02 -3.82
C VAL A 99 2.56 13.13 -4.29
N SER A 100 2.82 14.11 -3.41
CA SER A 100 3.73 15.21 -3.71
C SER A 100 5.13 15.00 -3.09
N ASP A 101 5.21 14.36 -1.92
CA ASP A 101 6.47 14.13 -1.20
C ASP A 101 6.38 12.83 -0.40
N PRO A 102 7.07 11.76 -0.82
CA PRO A 102 7.01 10.47 -0.14
C PRO A 102 7.93 10.33 1.07
N THR A 103 8.60 11.39 1.49
CA THR A 103 9.58 11.34 2.58
C THR A 103 8.98 10.79 3.88
N LYS A 104 7.80 11.27 4.25
CA LYS A 104 7.18 10.90 5.51
C LYS A 104 6.76 9.42 5.54
N ILE A 105 6.15 8.92 4.47
CA ILE A 105 5.77 7.51 4.42
C ILE A 105 7.01 6.61 4.38
N LEU A 106 8.07 7.05 3.71
CA LEU A 106 9.33 6.34 3.70
C LEU A 106 9.91 6.20 5.12
N GLU A 107 9.91 7.29 5.89
CA GLU A 107 10.39 7.27 7.28
C GLU A 107 9.55 6.34 8.16
N LEU A 108 8.23 6.41 8.04
CA LEU A 108 7.33 5.55 8.83
C LEU A 108 7.57 4.08 8.54
N ILE A 109 7.71 3.72 7.27
CA ILE A 109 7.95 2.35 6.87
C ILE A 109 9.33 1.89 7.31
N GLU A 110 10.37 2.73 7.11
CA GLU A 110 11.74 2.40 7.52
C GLU A 110 11.82 2.08 9.00
N ASN A 111 11.18 2.91 9.84
CA ASN A 111 11.19 2.73 11.29
C ASN A 111 10.38 1.52 11.76
N ALA A 112 9.51 1.00 10.92
CA ALA A 112 8.67 -0.15 11.23
C ALA A 112 9.14 -1.46 10.60
N LEU A 113 10.29 -1.44 9.90
CA LEU A 113 10.82 -2.66 9.27
C LEU A 113 11.34 -3.64 10.32
N THR A 114 11.12 -4.92 10.06
CA THR A 114 11.62 -6.01 10.88
C THR A 114 12.20 -7.11 10.00
N ASP A 115 13.21 -7.81 10.51
CA ASP A 115 13.79 -8.98 9.86
C ASP A 115 12.98 -10.26 10.13
N ASP A 116 12.01 -10.20 11.01
CA ASP A 116 11.23 -11.36 11.47
C ASP A 116 10.09 -11.69 10.49
N ILE A 117 10.46 -12.01 9.27
CA ILE A 117 9.54 -12.19 8.14
C ILE A 117 8.69 -13.46 8.21
N HIS A 118 9.01 -14.36 9.14
CA HIS A 118 8.27 -15.61 9.32
C HIS A 118 7.41 -15.63 10.58
N ASN A 119 7.35 -14.52 11.31
CA ASN A 119 6.57 -14.42 12.54
C ASN A 119 5.08 -14.29 12.23
N ARG A 120 4.30 -15.34 12.54
CA ARG A 120 2.87 -15.36 12.31
C ARG A 120 2.14 -14.24 13.05
N GLU A 121 2.62 -13.88 14.23
CA GLU A 121 2.03 -12.82 15.03
C GLU A 121 2.13 -11.47 14.33
N ILE A 122 3.29 -11.17 13.73
CA ILE A 122 3.49 -9.94 12.96
C ILE A 122 2.57 -9.93 11.73
N ILE A 123 2.45 -11.05 11.04
CA ILE A 123 1.56 -11.18 9.87
C ILE A 123 0.11 -10.97 10.29
N MET A 124 -0.32 -11.60 11.39
CA MET A 124 -1.68 -11.46 11.91
C MET A 124 -1.97 -10.02 12.32
N LYS A 125 -1.05 -9.37 13.00
CA LYS A 125 -1.17 -7.94 13.34
C LYS A 125 -1.30 -7.09 12.10
N GLY A 126 -0.57 -7.40 11.05
CA GLY A 126 -0.66 -6.68 9.77
C GLY A 126 -2.06 -6.73 9.18
N ILE A 127 -2.71 -7.89 9.23
CA ILE A 127 -4.09 -8.04 8.75
C ILE A 127 -5.04 -7.21 9.60
N ASP A 128 -4.92 -7.29 10.92
CA ASP A 128 -5.78 -6.55 11.85
C ASP A 128 -5.61 -5.04 11.69
N TYR A 129 -4.38 -4.55 11.58
CA TYR A 129 -4.10 -3.13 11.38
C TYR A 129 -4.56 -2.64 10.01
N SER A 130 -4.56 -3.51 9.01
CA SER A 130 -5.11 -3.16 7.70
C SER A 130 -6.60 -2.83 7.80
N TYR A 131 -7.35 -3.62 8.54
CA TYR A 131 -8.77 -3.32 8.81
C TYR A 131 -8.92 -2.03 9.58
N TYR A 132 -8.11 -1.84 10.60
CA TYR A 132 -8.12 -0.63 11.41
C TYR A 132 -7.90 0.63 10.56
N TYR A 133 -6.94 0.60 9.65
CA TYR A 133 -6.65 1.74 8.77
C TYR A 133 -7.79 2.05 7.79
N GLU A 134 -8.60 1.06 7.44
CA GLU A 134 -9.65 1.22 6.45
C GLU A 134 -11.02 1.55 7.03
N THR A 135 -11.33 1.03 8.21
CA THR A 135 -12.68 1.12 8.79
C THR A 135 -12.92 2.35 9.62
N GLU A 136 -11.90 3.04 10.06
CA GLU A 136 -12.00 4.20 10.93
C GLU A 136 -11.97 5.49 10.12
N GLU A 137 -12.82 6.41 10.48
CA GLU A 137 -12.87 7.73 9.84
C GLU A 137 -12.29 8.83 10.75
#